data_37c5077b05e3e4861b6549abccf22ec4
#
_entry.id   37c5077b05e3e4861b6549abccf22ec4
#
_cell.length_a   1.000
_cell.length_b   1.000
_cell.length_c   1.000
_cell.angle_alpha   90.00
_cell.angle_beta   90.00
_cell.angle_gamma   90.00
#
_symmetry.space_group_name_H-M   'P 1'
#
loop_
_entity.id
_entity.type
_entity.pdbx_description
1 polymer ?
#
loop_
_entity_poly.entity_id
_entity_poly.type
_entity_poly.pdbx_seq_one_letter_code
_entity_poly.pdbx_strand_id
1 'polypeptide(L)' 'MTKIIELKDRRQFRILLNPVRQDILHLLRRAARPMTASAVAERMLLSPSAAQAHLQRLVELGAVEQ' A
#
# COMPACT_ATOMS: atom_id res chain seq x y z
N MET A 1 -16.18 6.60 -3.64
CA MET A 1 -16.59 5.32 -3.06
C MET A 1 -15.59 4.24 -3.46
N THR A 2 -15.07 3.54 -2.49
CA THR A 2 -14.05 2.55 -2.77
C THR A 2 -14.72 1.34 -3.41
N LYS A 3 -14.37 1.06 -4.64
CA LYS A 3 -14.89 -0.11 -5.31
C LYS A 3 -14.31 -1.36 -4.65
N ILE A 4 -15.18 -2.26 -4.22
CA ILE A 4 -14.74 -3.54 -3.71
C ILE A 4 -14.18 -4.34 -4.88
N ILE A 5 -12.88 -4.57 -4.85
CA ILE A 5 -12.23 -5.41 -5.84
C ILE A 5 -12.52 -6.85 -5.44
N GLU A 6 -13.19 -7.59 -6.29
CA GLU A 6 -13.33 -9.01 -6.09
C GLU A 6 -11.95 -9.66 -6.15
N LEU A 7 -11.51 -10.12 -4.99
CA LEU A 7 -10.23 -10.80 -4.89
C LEU A 7 -10.45 -12.27 -5.20
N LYS A 8 -10.11 -12.66 -6.41
CA LYS A 8 -10.26 -14.04 -6.88
C LYS A 8 -9.12 -14.95 -6.43
N ASP A 9 -8.06 -14.37 -5.90
CA ASP A 9 -6.85 -15.09 -5.53
C ASP A 9 -6.56 -14.89 -4.04
N ARG A 10 -6.28 -15.96 -3.33
CA ARG A 10 -5.90 -15.93 -1.90
C ARG A 10 -4.65 -15.12 -1.66
N ARG A 11 -3.71 -15.07 -2.60
CA ARG A 11 -2.50 -14.27 -2.49
C ARG A 11 -2.82 -12.79 -2.46
N GLN A 12 -3.72 -12.35 -3.33
CA GLN A 12 -4.17 -10.95 -3.35
C GLN A 12 -4.85 -10.58 -2.05
N PHE A 13 -5.67 -11.48 -1.53
CA PHE A 13 -6.35 -11.28 -0.27
C PHE A 13 -5.37 -11.14 0.88
N ARG A 14 -4.35 -12.00 0.95
CA ARG A 14 -3.31 -11.93 1.97
C ARG A 14 -2.52 -10.63 1.89
N ILE A 15 -2.22 -10.17 0.69
CA ILE A 15 -1.50 -8.90 0.50
C ILE A 15 -2.31 -7.74 1.07
N LEU A 16 -3.62 -7.72 0.83
CA LEU A 16 -4.49 -6.68 1.36
C LEU A 16 -4.70 -6.77 2.86
N LEU A 17 -4.67 -7.98 3.42
CA LEU A 17 -4.88 -8.19 4.85
C LEU A 17 -3.65 -7.86 5.69
N ASN A 18 -2.50 -7.66 5.09
CA ASN A 18 -1.31 -7.29 5.84
C ASN A 18 -1.54 -5.95 6.54
N PRO A 19 -1.45 -5.88 7.89
CA PRO A 19 -1.74 -4.64 8.62
C PRO A 19 -0.87 -3.46 8.22
N VAL A 20 0.40 -3.71 7.92
CA VAL A 20 1.32 -2.66 7.47
C VAL A 20 0.85 -2.07 6.14
N ARG A 21 0.41 -2.92 5.21
CA ARG A 21 -0.08 -2.46 3.91
C ARG A 21 -1.38 -1.69 4.05
N GLN A 22 -2.26 -2.09 4.96
CA GLN A 22 -3.48 -1.35 5.24
C GLN A 22 -3.16 0.04 5.81
N ASP A 23 -2.21 0.11 6.72
CA ASP A 23 -1.76 1.39 7.28
C ASP A 23 -1.16 2.30 6.21
N ILE A 24 -0.39 1.73 5.29
CA ILE A 24 0.15 2.47 4.15
C ILE A 24 -0.98 3.02 3.28
N LEU A 25 -1.99 2.20 2.99
CA LEU A 25 -3.15 2.66 2.22
C LEU A 25 -3.88 3.81 2.90
N HIS A 26 -4.07 3.72 4.21
CA HIS A 26 -4.68 4.80 4.98
C HIS A 26 -3.84 6.07 4.91
N LEU A 27 -2.54 5.95 5.06
CA LEU A 27 -1.61 7.07 4.95
C LEU A 27 -1.72 7.74 3.59
N LEU A 28 -1.69 6.96 2.51
CA LEU A 28 -1.77 7.49 1.16
C LEU A 28 -3.11 8.17 0.87
N ARG A 29 -4.19 7.65 1.41
CA ARG A 29 -5.52 8.26 1.26
C ARG A 29 -5.64 9.58 1.98
N ARG A 30 -4.97 9.74 3.11
CA ARG A 30 -4.97 10.99 3.88
C ARG A 30 -4.01 12.02 3.31
N ALA A 31 -3.01 11.59 2.56
CA ALA A 31 -2.00 12.49 2.03
C ALA A 31 -2.62 13.42 1.00
N ALA A 32 -2.38 14.71 1.14
CA ALA A 32 -2.86 15.72 0.19
C ALA A 32 -2.09 15.68 -1.13
N ARG A 33 -0.94 15.03 -1.13
CA ARG A 33 -0.05 14.93 -2.31
C ARG A 33 0.45 13.50 -2.44
N PRO A 34 0.84 13.07 -3.64
CA PRO A 34 1.48 11.78 -3.81
C PRO A 34 2.74 11.68 -2.94
N MET A 35 2.95 10.52 -2.37
CA MET A 35 4.09 10.27 -1.48
C MET A 35 5.11 9.37 -2.18
N THR A 36 6.39 9.67 -1.95
CA THR A 36 7.48 8.80 -2.39
C THR A 36 7.62 7.62 -1.44
N ALA A 37 8.31 6.57 -1.89
CA ALA A 37 8.61 5.44 -1.01
C ALA A 37 9.42 5.87 0.22
N SER A 38 10.33 6.84 0.06
CA SER A 38 11.10 7.38 1.18
C SER A 38 10.21 8.07 2.21
N ALA A 39 9.24 8.86 1.76
CA ALA A 39 8.30 9.53 2.63
C ALA A 39 7.43 8.54 3.39
N VAL A 40 6.96 7.49 2.71
CA VAL A 40 6.19 6.41 3.34
C VAL A 40 7.05 5.70 4.39
N ALA A 41 8.31 5.41 4.06
CA ALA A 41 9.23 4.75 4.98
C ALA A 41 9.40 5.56 6.27
N GLU A 42 9.59 6.86 6.17
CA GLU A 42 9.73 7.74 7.33
C GLU A 42 8.48 7.76 8.19
N ARG A 43 7.32 7.89 7.57
CA ARG A 43 6.04 7.95 8.28
C ARG A 43 5.70 6.63 8.97
N MET A 44 6.06 5.53 8.36
CA MET A 44 5.73 4.19 8.87
C MET A 44 6.85 3.59 9.72
N LEU A 45 7.98 4.29 9.88
CA LEU A 45 9.17 3.80 10.59
C LEU A 45 9.68 2.49 9.98
N LEU A 46 9.67 2.43 8.65
CA LEU A 46 10.16 1.30 7.89
C LEU A 46 11.48 1.65 7.21
N SER A 47 12.24 0.62 6.83
CA SER A 47 13.37 0.84 5.93
C SER A 47 12.85 1.23 4.55
N PRO A 48 13.63 2.01 3.76
CA PRO A 48 13.22 2.35 2.39
C PRO A 48 12.92 1.12 1.52
N SER A 49 13.71 0.06 1.66
CA SER A 49 13.48 -1.17 0.89
C SER A 49 12.20 -1.89 1.29
N ALA A 50 11.85 -1.89 2.58
CA ALA A 50 10.59 -2.47 3.04
C ALA A 50 9.39 -1.68 2.52
N ALA A 51 9.45 -0.35 2.60
CA ALA A 51 8.40 0.51 2.07
C ALA A 51 8.23 0.30 0.56
N GLN A 52 9.33 0.23 -0.18
CA GLN A 52 9.31 -0.02 -1.62
C GLN A 52 8.65 -1.36 -1.94
N ALA A 53 8.99 -2.42 -1.19
CA ALA A 53 8.40 -3.74 -1.38
C ALA A 53 6.89 -3.74 -1.15
N HIS A 54 6.43 -3.09 -0.08
CA HIS A 54 4.99 -2.99 0.20
C HIS A 54 4.26 -2.19 -0.88
N LEU A 55 4.82 -1.06 -1.29
CA LEU A 55 4.22 -0.24 -2.34
C LEU A 55 4.15 -0.99 -3.67
N GLN A 56 5.19 -1.74 -4.01
CA GLN A 56 5.22 -2.56 -5.21
C GLN A 56 4.09 -3.58 -5.23
N ARG A 57 3.84 -4.25 -4.10
CA ARG A 57 2.73 -5.20 -3.98
C ARG A 57 1.38 -4.53 -4.14
N LEU A 58 1.22 -3.35 -3.58
CA LEU A 58 -0.02 -2.59 -3.69
C LEU A 58 -0.27 -2.11 -5.13
N VAL A 59 0.78 -1.73 -5.84
CA VAL A 59 0.69 -1.38 -7.27
C VAL A 59 0.29 -2.60 -8.09
N GLU A 60 0.90 -3.75 -7.85
CA GLU A 60 0.57 -5.00 -8.54
C GLU A 60 -0.89 -5.40 -8.35
N LEU A 61 -1.45 -5.12 -7.19
CA LEU A 61 -2.85 -5.36 -6.90
C LEU A 61 -3.80 -4.34 -7.54
N GLY A 62 -3.27 -3.24 -8.05
CA GLY A 62 -4.08 -2.14 -8.53
C GLY A 62 -4.71 -1.31 -7.42
N ALA A 63 -4.27 -1.48 -6.17
CA ALA A 63 -4.77 -0.71 -5.04
C ALA A 63 -4.16 0.69 -4.97
N VAL A 64 -2.98 0.88 -5.57
CA VAL A 64 -2.24 2.14 -5.62
C VAL A 64 -1.74 2.34 -7.04
N GLU A 65 -1.79 3.57 -7.52
CA GLU A 65 -1.18 3.96 -8.78
C GLU A 65 0.22 4.53 -8.54
N GLN A 66 1.08 4.25 -9.47
CA GLN A 66 2.42 4.83 -9.46
C GLN A 66 2.41 6.26 -9.98
#